data_fc1d60ec74ccb63c4382744f8fca7f3e
#
_entry.id   fc1d60ec74ccb63c4382744f8fca7f3e
#
_cell.length_a   1.000
_cell.length_b   1.000
_cell.length_c   1.000
_cell.angle_alpha   90.00
_cell.angle_beta   90.00
_cell.angle_gamma   90.00
#
_symmetry.space_group_name_H-M   'P 1'
#
loop_
_entity.id
_entity.type
_entity.pdbx_description
1 polymer ?
#
loop_
_entity_poly.entity_id
_entity_poly.type
_entity_poly.pdbx_seq_one_letter_code
_entity_poly.pdbx_strand_id
1 'polypeptide(L)'
;MVIDFHTHSFPDELADRAVGRLAQSGGIHNYLDGRVTSIQKSMKKAGIDYSILLPIATKPSQHTTINDIAVTTNDTFRESGLISFGTIHPDNEDYRDILRNLSKKGVPGIKLHPVFQRTNIDDPRYLNIISCAFDNDLI
;
A
#
# COMPACT_ATOMS: atom_id res chain seq x y z
N MET A 1 -17.59 -8.19 -11.77
CA MET A 1 -16.27 -7.72 -11.29
C MET A 1 -16.39 -7.41 -9.80
N VAL A 2 -15.57 -8.06 -8.99
CA VAL A 2 -15.49 -7.86 -7.52
C VAL A 2 -14.08 -7.37 -7.17
N ILE A 3 -13.99 -6.26 -6.45
CA ILE A 3 -12.72 -5.64 -6.06
C ILE A 3 -12.65 -5.59 -4.53
N ASP A 4 -11.62 -6.21 -3.95
CA ASP A 4 -11.26 -6.00 -2.55
C ASP A 4 -10.27 -4.82 -2.48
N PHE A 5 -10.75 -3.67 -2.01
CA PHE A 5 -9.98 -2.43 -2.02
C PHE A 5 -9.14 -2.20 -0.76
N HIS A 6 -9.01 -3.19 0.13
CA HIS A 6 -8.21 -3.01 1.35
C HIS A 6 -7.54 -4.31 1.80
N THR A 7 -6.43 -4.63 1.15
CA THR A 7 -5.60 -5.78 1.54
C THR A 7 -4.17 -5.37 1.87
N HIS A 8 -3.45 -6.25 2.54
CA HIS A 8 -2.05 -6.04 2.90
C HIS A 8 -1.24 -7.28 2.56
N SER A 9 -0.07 -7.09 1.96
CA SER A 9 0.94 -8.13 1.79
C SER A 9 2.30 -7.65 2.28
N PHE A 10 3.15 -8.61 2.58
CA PHE A 10 4.52 -8.37 3.04
C PHE A 10 5.46 -9.32 2.32
N PRO A 11 6.76 -8.97 2.16
CA PRO A 11 7.78 -9.94 1.78
C PRO A 11 7.72 -11.18 2.66
N ASP A 12 7.91 -12.35 2.07
CA ASP A 12 7.68 -13.65 2.75
C ASP A 12 8.44 -13.77 4.07
N GLU A 13 9.68 -13.26 4.12
CA GLU A 13 10.53 -13.27 5.32
C GLU A 13 10.03 -12.34 6.45
N LEU A 14 9.17 -11.39 6.14
CA LEU A 14 8.60 -10.43 7.08
C LEU A 14 7.15 -10.73 7.46
N ALA A 15 6.45 -11.53 6.65
CA ALA A 15 5.00 -11.68 6.69
C ALA A 15 4.49 -12.12 8.07
N ASP A 16 5.02 -13.18 8.63
CA ASP A 16 4.56 -13.70 9.94
C ASP A 16 4.71 -12.67 11.06
N ARG A 17 5.85 -11.96 11.10
CA ARG A 17 6.11 -10.92 12.10
C ARG A 17 5.22 -9.70 11.91
N ALA A 18 5.01 -9.29 10.65
CA ALA A 18 4.19 -8.12 10.33
C ALA A 18 2.72 -8.37 10.65
N VAL A 19 2.18 -9.50 10.21
CA VAL A 19 0.79 -9.91 10.48
C VAL A 19 0.55 -10.07 11.98
N GLY A 20 1.46 -10.73 12.70
CA GLY A 20 1.36 -10.89 14.15
C GLY A 20 1.31 -9.55 14.90
N ARG A 21 2.13 -8.57 14.51
CA ARG A 21 2.12 -7.22 15.08
C ARG A 21 0.82 -6.48 14.79
N LEU A 22 0.31 -6.56 13.56
CA LEU A 22 -0.94 -5.92 13.18
C LEU A 22 -2.13 -6.52 13.92
N ALA A 23 -2.21 -7.85 14.01
CA ALA A 23 -3.24 -8.54 14.76
C ALA A 23 -3.24 -8.13 16.24
N GLN A 24 -2.06 -8.11 16.87
CA GLN A 24 -1.91 -7.68 18.26
C GLN A 24 -2.30 -6.21 18.47
N SER A 25 -1.81 -5.30 17.62
CA SER A 25 -2.09 -3.86 17.75
C SER A 25 -3.54 -3.49 17.46
N GLY A 26 -4.18 -4.21 16.54
CA GLY A 26 -5.58 -4.01 16.17
C GLY A 26 -6.58 -4.79 17.00
N GLY A 27 -6.14 -5.73 17.83
CA GLY A 27 -7.04 -6.64 18.57
C GLY A 27 -7.90 -7.50 17.63
N ILE A 28 -7.37 -7.83 16.44
CA ILE A 28 -8.10 -8.55 15.39
C ILE A 28 -7.51 -9.93 15.13
N HIS A 29 -8.35 -10.84 14.63
CA HIS A 29 -7.89 -12.12 14.12
C HIS A 29 -7.46 -12.01 12.66
N ASN A 30 -6.27 -12.49 12.34
CA ASN A 30 -5.80 -12.57 10.95
C ASN A 30 -6.28 -13.89 10.31
N TYR A 31 -6.86 -13.80 9.12
CA TYR A 31 -7.32 -14.96 8.36
C TYR A 31 -6.29 -15.45 7.34
N LEU A 32 -5.35 -14.60 6.95
CA LEU A 32 -4.25 -14.90 6.03
C LEU A 32 -2.91 -14.58 6.68
N ASP A 33 -1.86 -15.19 6.14
CA ASP A 33 -0.48 -15.03 6.61
C ASP A 33 0.23 -13.79 6.05
N GLY A 34 -0.46 -12.98 5.24
CA GLY A 34 0.08 -11.77 4.61
C GLY A 34 0.98 -11.99 3.39
N ARG A 35 1.07 -13.22 2.88
CA ARG A 35 1.82 -13.53 1.66
C ARG A 35 0.95 -13.35 0.41
N VAL A 36 1.56 -12.90 -0.68
CA VAL A 36 0.89 -12.73 -1.98
C VAL A 36 0.22 -14.03 -2.44
N THR A 37 0.89 -15.17 -2.29
CA THR A 37 0.35 -16.48 -2.68
C THR A 37 -0.92 -16.86 -1.92
N SER A 38 -1.02 -16.48 -0.65
CA SER A 38 -2.21 -16.75 0.17
C SER A 38 -3.36 -15.83 -0.21
N ILE A 39 -3.08 -14.57 -0.56
CA ILE A 39 -4.09 -13.63 -1.08
C ILE A 39 -4.65 -14.16 -2.41
N GLN A 40 -3.81 -14.56 -3.35
CA GLN A 40 -4.24 -15.12 -4.64
C GLN A 40 -5.15 -16.34 -4.49
N LYS A 41 -4.81 -17.26 -3.57
CA LYS A 41 -5.66 -18.42 -3.26
C LYS A 41 -7.02 -18.00 -2.68
N SER A 42 -7.02 -17.00 -1.79
CA SER A 42 -8.23 -16.45 -1.19
C SER A 42 -9.11 -15.76 -2.24
N MET A 43 -8.52 -14.93 -3.11
CA MET A 43 -9.22 -14.28 -4.22
C MET A 43 -9.94 -15.32 -5.09
N LYS A 44 -9.22 -16.34 -5.53
CA LYS A 44 -9.80 -17.42 -6.35
C LYS A 44 -10.96 -18.13 -5.65
N LYS A 45 -10.83 -18.42 -4.35
CA LYS A 45 -11.87 -19.09 -3.56
C LYS A 45 -13.11 -18.22 -3.37
N ALA A 46 -12.93 -16.91 -3.20
CA ALA A 46 -13.99 -15.95 -2.94
C ALA A 46 -14.60 -15.31 -4.20
N GLY A 47 -14.06 -15.59 -5.40
CA GLY A 47 -14.50 -14.96 -6.65
C GLY A 47 -14.15 -13.47 -6.73
N ILE A 48 -13.03 -13.07 -6.13
CA ILE A 48 -12.51 -11.69 -6.20
C ILE A 48 -11.65 -11.55 -7.45
N ASP A 49 -11.98 -10.58 -8.30
CA ASP A 49 -11.26 -10.31 -9.53
C ASP A 49 -9.98 -9.49 -9.30
N TYR A 50 -10.06 -8.51 -8.38
CA TYR A 50 -8.92 -7.63 -8.04
C TYR A 50 -8.79 -7.44 -6.55
N SER A 51 -7.55 -7.41 -6.04
CA SER A 51 -7.23 -7.00 -4.67
C SER A 51 -6.20 -5.88 -4.70
N ILE A 52 -6.51 -4.78 -3.99
CA ILE A 52 -5.62 -3.62 -3.89
C ILE A 52 -4.78 -3.76 -2.63
N LEU A 53 -3.47 -3.85 -2.81
CA LEU A 53 -2.49 -3.90 -1.74
C LEU A 53 -2.15 -2.48 -1.29
N LEU A 54 -2.36 -2.19 -0.01
CA LEU A 54 -2.20 -0.87 0.58
C LEU A 54 -1.04 -0.84 1.59
N PRO A 55 0.21 -0.65 1.13
CA PRO A 55 1.36 -0.57 2.01
C PRO A 55 1.40 0.75 2.79
N ILE A 56 2.07 0.78 3.94
CA ILE A 56 2.14 1.96 4.79
C ILE A 56 3.59 2.23 5.20
N ALA A 57 4.11 3.42 4.84
CA ALA A 57 5.33 3.95 5.41
C ALA A 57 5.01 4.64 6.74
N THR A 58 5.48 4.08 7.85
CA THR A 58 5.31 4.65 9.20
C THR A 58 6.44 5.61 9.58
N LYS A 59 7.44 5.75 8.70
CA LYS A 59 8.58 6.68 8.81
C LYS A 59 8.97 7.18 7.41
N PRO A 60 9.49 8.41 7.29
CA PRO A 60 9.90 8.97 5.99
C PRO A 60 10.87 8.08 5.21
N SER A 61 11.85 7.48 5.89
CA SER A 61 12.89 6.66 5.25
C SER A 61 12.40 5.32 4.64
N GLN A 62 11.15 4.92 4.88
CA GLN A 62 10.64 3.62 4.42
C GLN A 62 10.05 3.67 3.01
N HIS A 63 9.66 4.86 2.53
CA HIS A 63 8.91 4.98 1.27
C HIS A 63 9.65 4.37 0.09
N THR A 64 10.96 4.56 -0.04
CA THR A 64 11.74 4.05 -1.17
C THR A 64 11.61 2.54 -1.31
N THR A 65 11.99 1.81 -0.26
CA THR A 65 11.92 0.33 -0.27
C THR A 65 10.50 -0.18 -0.50
N ILE A 66 9.51 0.42 0.17
CA ILE A 66 8.12 -0.01 0.05
C ILE A 66 7.59 0.27 -1.36
N ASN A 67 7.91 1.41 -1.94
CA ASN A 67 7.46 1.78 -3.29
C ASN A 67 8.15 0.94 -4.38
N ASP A 68 9.40 0.55 -4.20
CA ASP A 68 10.09 -0.37 -5.12
C ASP A 68 9.44 -1.76 -5.08
N ILE A 69 9.03 -2.23 -3.89
CA ILE A 69 8.24 -3.47 -3.76
C ILE A 69 6.89 -3.32 -4.46
N ALA A 70 6.20 -2.18 -4.32
CA ALA A 70 4.93 -1.94 -4.99
C ALA A 70 5.06 -1.98 -6.52
N VAL A 71 6.09 -1.36 -7.08
CA VAL A 71 6.39 -1.42 -8.52
C VAL A 71 6.63 -2.86 -8.96
N THR A 72 7.53 -3.59 -8.29
CA THR A 72 7.83 -4.99 -8.59
C THR A 72 6.59 -5.88 -8.51
N THR A 73 5.73 -5.64 -7.50
CA THR A 73 4.46 -6.36 -7.35
C THR A 73 3.53 -6.11 -8.51
N ASN A 74 3.40 -4.86 -8.97
CA ASN A 74 2.58 -4.51 -10.13
C ASN A 74 3.12 -5.14 -11.41
N ASP A 75 4.43 -5.11 -11.63
CA ASP A 75 5.07 -5.72 -12.80
C ASP A 75 4.85 -7.24 -12.84
N THR A 76 4.82 -7.88 -11.67
CA THR A 76 4.75 -9.34 -11.56
C THR A 76 3.33 -9.88 -11.52
N PHE A 77 2.41 -9.20 -10.82
CA PHE A 77 1.13 -9.79 -10.41
C PHE A 77 -0.11 -9.03 -10.90
N ARG A 78 0.02 -7.90 -11.59
CA ARG A 78 -1.13 -7.11 -12.08
C ARG A 78 -2.08 -7.93 -12.95
N GLU A 79 -1.57 -8.76 -13.83
CA GLU A 79 -2.39 -9.63 -14.68
C GLU A 79 -3.18 -10.69 -13.91
N SER A 80 -2.71 -11.05 -12.70
CA SER A 80 -3.43 -11.95 -11.81
C SER A 80 -4.40 -11.23 -10.86
N GLY A 81 -4.65 -9.94 -11.09
CA GLY A 81 -5.59 -9.14 -10.32
C GLY A 81 -5.03 -8.52 -9.03
N LEU A 82 -3.73 -8.64 -8.75
CA LEU A 82 -3.10 -7.96 -7.62
C LEU A 82 -2.51 -6.63 -8.07
N ILE A 83 -2.95 -5.55 -7.41
CA ILE A 83 -2.51 -4.19 -7.72
C ILE A 83 -2.01 -3.55 -6.43
N SER A 84 -0.74 -3.16 -6.41
CA SER A 84 -0.18 -2.45 -5.26
C SER A 84 -0.20 -0.95 -5.46
N PHE A 85 -0.69 -0.24 -4.45
CA PHE A 85 -0.49 1.20 -4.32
C PHE A 85 0.91 1.47 -3.77
N GLY A 86 1.36 2.71 -3.93
CA GLY A 86 2.53 3.22 -3.25
C GLY A 86 2.18 3.79 -1.88
N THR A 87 3.17 4.35 -1.23
CA THR A 87 3.01 5.03 0.07
C THR A 87 3.96 6.20 0.19
N ILE A 88 3.61 7.14 1.06
CA ILE A 88 4.45 8.28 1.39
C ILE A 88 4.20 8.69 2.85
N HIS A 89 5.21 9.25 3.52
CA HIS A 89 5.05 9.82 4.86
C HIS A 89 4.87 11.35 4.76
N PRO A 90 4.04 11.99 5.60
CA PRO A 90 3.83 13.43 5.56
C PRO A 90 5.11 14.27 5.77
N ASP A 91 6.12 13.70 6.42
CA ASP A 91 7.43 14.36 6.62
C ASP A 91 8.42 14.17 5.44
N ASN A 92 7.99 13.58 4.33
CA ASN A 92 8.80 13.56 3.12
C ASN A 92 8.75 14.93 2.42
N GLU A 93 9.80 15.71 2.52
CA GLU A 93 9.87 17.06 1.90
C GLU A 93 9.91 16.98 0.37
N ASP A 94 10.45 15.89 -0.17
CA ASP A 94 10.57 15.58 -1.60
C ASP A 94 9.33 14.89 -2.19
N TYR A 95 8.17 15.02 -1.53
CA TYR A 95 6.93 14.32 -1.88
C TYR A 95 6.51 14.48 -3.35
N ARG A 96 6.78 15.64 -3.96
CA ARG A 96 6.45 15.89 -5.36
C ARG A 96 7.19 14.99 -6.32
N ASP A 97 8.47 14.76 -6.07
CA ASP A 97 9.30 13.89 -6.90
C ASP A 97 8.97 12.43 -6.67
N ILE A 98 8.67 12.04 -5.42
CA ILE A 98 8.22 10.71 -5.07
C ILE A 98 6.92 10.37 -5.83
N LEU A 99 5.91 11.24 -5.75
CA LEU A 99 4.60 11.00 -6.38
C LEU A 99 4.70 10.97 -7.91
N ARG A 100 5.42 11.93 -8.50
CA ARG A 100 5.69 11.93 -9.95
C ARG A 100 6.39 10.65 -10.41
N ASN A 101 7.33 10.15 -9.62
CA ASN A 101 8.05 8.91 -9.95
C ASN A 101 7.13 7.69 -9.86
N LEU A 102 6.26 7.60 -8.86
CA LEU A 102 5.26 6.54 -8.73
C LEU A 102 4.31 6.52 -9.94
N SER A 103 3.75 7.67 -10.31
CA SER A 103 2.90 7.81 -11.49
C SER A 103 3.61 7.33 -12.76
N LYS A 104 4.84 7.80 -13.02
CA LYS A 104 5.65 7.37 -14.18
C LYS A 104 5.94 5.87 -14.20
N LYS A 105 6.03 5.23 -13.05
CA LYS A 105 6.21 3.78 -12.91
C LYS A 105 4.88 3.00 -12.98
N GLY A 106 3.77 3.66 -13.27
CA GLY A 106 2.45 3.03 -13.42
C GLY A 106 1.83 2.54 -12.12
N VAL A 107 2.26 3.06 -10.97
CA VAL A 107 1.59 2.82 -9.69
C VAL A 107 0.31 3.64 -9.68
N PRO A 108 -0.87 3.05 -9.41
CA PRO A 108 -2.15 3.72 -9.65
C PRO A 108 -2.60 4.65 -8.51
N GLY A 109 -1.96 4.60 -7.36
CA GLY A 109 -2.38 5.41 -6.21
C GLY A 109 -1.44 5.29 -5.02
N ILE A 110 -1.78 5.99 -3.94
CA ILE A 110 -1.00 6.01 -2.70
C ILE A 110 -1.87 5.69 -1.49
N LYS A 111 -1.26 5.09 -0.47
CA LYS A 111 -1.86 4.88 0.85
C LYS A 111 -1.27 5.84 1.86
N LEU A 112 -2.14 6.62 2.49
CA LEU A 112 -1.88 7.39 3.71
C LEU A 112 -2.54 6.70 4.91
N HIS A 113 -1.95 6.82 6.10
CA HIS A 113 -2.51 6.21 7.31
C HIS A 113 -2.34 7.13 8.53
N PRO A 114 -3.33 8.00 8.81
CA PRO A 114 -3.25 9.01 9.85
C PRO A 114 -2.76 8.49 11.22
N VAL A 115 -3.30 7.38 11.68
CA VAL A 115 -2.95 6.80 13.00
C VAL A 115 -1.50 6.33 13.04
N PHE A 116 -1.03 5.55 12.06
CA PHE A 116 0.34 5.04 12.07
C PHE A 116 1.38 6.10 11.70
N GLN A 117 0.98 7.14 10.99
CA GLN A 117 1.82 8.28 10.64
C GLN A 117 1.68 9.44 11.66
N ARG A 118 0.82 9.28 12.69
CA ARG A 118 0.59 10.26 13.76
C ARG A 118 0.31 11.67 13.24
N THR A 119 -0.48 11.76 12.20
CA THR A 119 -0.79 12.99 11.49
C THR A 119 -2.29 13.03 11.20
N ASN A 120 -2.96 14.12 11.51
CA ASN A 120 -4.37 14.29 11.21
C ASN A 120 -4.59 14.40 9.70
N ILE A 121 -5.74 13.94 9.20
CA ILE A 121 -6.02 13.94 7.76
C ILE A 121 -6.12 15.37 7.18
N ASP A 122 -6.44 16.35 7.99
CA ASP A 122 -6.52 17.77 7.64
C ASP A 122 -5.19 18.54 7.81
N ASP A 123 -4.10 17.83 8.18
CA ASP A 123 -2.77 18.43 8.26
C ASP A 123 -2.34 18.97 6.89
N PRO A 124 -1.81 20.20 6.81
CA PRO A 124 -1.39 20.80 5.54
C PRO A 124 -0.40 19.93 4.73
N ARG A 125 0.42 19.11 5.37
CA ARG A 125 1.34 18.19 4.69
C ARG A 125 0.56 17.13 3.92
N TYR A 126 -0.50 16.55 4.52
CA TYR A 126 -1.38 15.61 3.83
C TYR A 126 -2.15 16.27 2.70
N LEU A 127 -2.70 17.46 2.93
CA LEU A 127 -3.45 18.18 1.89
C LEU A 127 -2.57 18.49 0.67
N ASN A 128 -1.31 18.87 0.89
CA ASN A 128 -0.33 19.07 -0.18
C ASN A 128 0.00 17.77 -0.93
N ILE A 129 0.17 16.66 -0.21
CA ILE A 129 0.42 15.34 -0.81
C ILE A 129 -0.79 14.90 -1.64
N ILE A 130 -2.01 15.03 -1.12
CA ILE A 130 -3.25 14.67 -1.81
C ILE A 130 -3.44 15.51 -3.08
N SER A 131 -3.23 16.82 -3.00
CA SER A 131 -3.30 17.70 -4.18
C SER A 131 -2.28 17.29 -5.23
N CYS A 132 -1.04 17.03 -4.81
CA CYS A 132 0.01 16.59 -5.73
C CYS A 132 -0.25 15.20 -6.30
N ALA A 133 -0.85 14.29 -5.54
CA ALA A 133 -1.25 12.97 -6.03
C ALA A 133 -2.31 13.11 -7.14
N PHE A 134 -3.32 13.95 -6.92
CA PHE A 134 -4.33 14.28 -7.92
C PHE A 134 -3.71 14.84 -9.21
N ASP A 135 -2.77 15.79 -9.11
CA ASP A 135 -2.06 16.38 -10.26
C ASP A 135 -1.20 15.36 -11.04
N ASN A 136 -0.94 14.19 -10.48
CA ASN A 136 -0.19 13.09 -11.10
C ASN A 136 -1.05 11.86 -11.41
N ASP A 137 -2.38 12.01 -11.47
CA ASP A 137 -3.36 10.94 -11.74
C ASP A 137 -3.24 9.74 -10.77
N LEU A 138 -2.87 9.99 -9.51
CA LEU A 138 -2.82 8.98 -8.44
C LEU A 138 -4.10 9.03 -7.58
N ILE A 139 -4.66 7.84 -7.29
CA ILE A 139 -5.79 7.65 -6.37
C ILE A 139 -5.32 7.74 -4.91
#